data_2e3df660317de044c201e466ecabbe32
#
_entry.id   2e3df660317de044c201e466ecabbe32
#
_cell.length_a   1.000
_cell.length_b   1.000
_cell.length_c   1.000
_cell.angle_alpha   90.00
_cell.angle_beta   90.00
_cell.angle_gamma   90.00
#
_symmetry.space_group_name_H-M   'P 1'
#
loop_
_entity.id
_entity.type
_entity.pdbx_description
1 polymer ?
#
loop_
_entity_poly.entity_id
_entity_poly.type
_entity_poly.pdbx_seq_one_letter_code
_entity_poly.pdbx_strand_id
1 'polypeptide(L)'
;MSALTTRILVLGVVRIFGPANGYQLRRELLSWEVEQWAHLNPGSIYSMLGSLERDGSVERHDLVMEEGGRPVAVYTATPQGIAELDRLVLDAIETVPDPGDALPLRVAINFAPFLSRERYVEALDRRIAAFGLAVQGIMTKQAHLAGNRSVPPHVLAELGLELGLVRAQLGWLVEHAAEVRAGALTFAVEGRVHDWGFEPPADDPGWKMKAESEQYARRLGRVDGA
;
A
#
# COMPACT_ATOMS: atom_id res chain seq x y z
N MET A 1 2.77 12.15 -7.43
CA MET A 1 2.13 10.90 -6.99
C MET A 1 0.72 10.80 -7.55
N SER A 2 0.26 9.60 -7.92
CA SER A 2 -1.10 9.42 -8.43
C SER A 2 -2.13 9.49 -7.28
N ALA A 3 -3.37 9.89 -7.60
CA ALA A 3 -4.48 9.85 -6.62
C ALA A 3 -4.71 8.44 -6.06
N LEU A 4 -4.42 7.40 -6.87
CA LEU A 4 -4.53 6.00 -6.49
C LEU A 4 -3.58 5.63 -5.34
N THR A 5 -2.28 5.95 -5.45
CA THR A 5 -1.30 5.63 -4.41
C THR A 5 -1.59 6.36 -3.10
N THR A 6 -2.04 7.63 -3.16
CA THR A 6 -2.52 8.36 -1.97
C THR A 6 -3.71 7.66 -1.33
N ARG A 7 -4.66 7.20 -2.14
CA ARG A 7 -5.88 6.52 -1.65
C ARG A 7 -5.54 5.21 -0.94
N ILE A 8 -4.66 4.38 -1.51
CA ILE A 8 -4.21 3.13 -0.88
C ILE A 8 -3.54 3.43 0.46
N LEU A 9 -2.60 4.39 0.52
CA LEU A 9 -1.88 4.74 1.75
C LEU A 9 -2.81 5.24 2.84
N VAL A 10 -3.71 6.18 2.53
CA VAL A 10 -4.60 6.77 3.55
C VAL A 10 -5.67 5.77 4.00
N LEU A 11 -6.30 5.03 3.09
CA LEU A 11 -7.29 4.02 3.45
C LEU A 11 -6.64 2.85 4.21
N GLY A 12 -5.44 2.46 3.81
CA GLY A 12 -4.67 1.41 4.47
C GLY A 12 -4.29 1.77 5.91
N VAL A 13 -3.81 3.00 6.16
CA VAL A 13 -3.49 3.44 7.53
C VAL A 13 -4.75 3.55 8.41
N VAL A 14 -5.90 3.94 7.84
CA VAL A 14 -7.18 3.92 8.57
C VAL A 14 -7.59 2.48 8.91
N ARG A 15 -7.39 1.52 8.00
CA ARG A 15 -7.66 0.09 8.26
C ARG A 15 -6.80 -0.47 9.39
N ILE A 16 -5.51 -0.09 9.44
CA ILE A 16 -4.57 -0.60 10.45
C ILE A 16 -4.83 0.02 11.82
N PHE A 17 -4.97 1.33 11.88
CA PHE A 17 -4.93 2.10 13.13
C PHE A 17 -6.28 2.68 13.55
N GLY A 18 -7.31 2.51 12.75
CA GLY A 18 -8.64 3.00 13.09
C GLY A 18 -9.28 2.20 14.25
N PRO A 19 -10.03 2.86 15.12
CA PRO A 19 -10.42 4.27 15.07
C PRO A 19 -9.28 5.24 15.45
N ALA A 20 -8.99 6.21 14.60
CA ALA A 20 -7.92 7.19 14.82
C ALA A 20 -8.28 8.56 14.24
N ASN A 21 -7.75 9.64 14.84
CA ASN A 21 -7.96 10.97 14.31
C ASN A 21 -6.98 11.31 13.18
N GLY A 22 -7.30 12.36 12.40
CA GLY A 22 -6.51 12.72 11.23
C GLY A 22 -5.04 13.09 11.56
N TYR A 23 -4.76 13.62 12.74
CA TYR A 23 -3.40 13.93 13.19
C TYR A 23 -2.61 12.63 13.42
N GLN A 24 -3.20 11.64 14.08
CA GLN A 24 -2.58 10.34 14.33
C GLN A 24 -2.28 9.60 13.03
N LEU A 25 -3.25 9.54 12.11
CA LEU A 25 -3.07 8.90 10.80
C LEU A 25 -1.96 9.58 9.98
N ARG A 26 -1.92 10.92 10.02
CA ARG A 26 -0.84 11.68 9.37
C ARG A 26 0.51 11.37 10.01
N ARG A 27 0.62 11.40 11.34
CA ARG A 27 1.86 11.12 12.08
C ARG A 27 2.39 9.72 11.72
N GLU A 28 1.51 8.74 11.64
CA GLU A 28 1.86 7.38 11.29
C GLU A 28 2.40 7.27 9.86
N LEU A 29 1.71 7.83 8.88
CA LEU A 29 2.21 7.86 7.51
C LEU A 29 3.56 8.56 7.39
N LEU A 30 3.79 9.65 8.13
CA LEU A 30 5.07 10.35 8.13
C LEU A 30 6.18 9.53 8.78
N SER A 31 5.88 8.71 9.79
CA SER A 31 6.87 7.79 10.39
C SER A 31 7.35 6.72 9.41
N TRP A 32 6.56 6.39 8.39
CA TRP A 32 6.96 5.51 7.28
C TRP A 32 7.76 6.23 6.19
N GLU A 33 8.11 7.50 6.40
CA GLU A 33 8.85 8.34 5.45
C GLU A 33 8.21 8.45 4.06
N VAL A 34 6.87 8.35 4.00
CA VAL A 34 6.12 8.38 2.72
C VAL A 34 6.33 9.67 1.92
N GLU A 35 6.74 10.75 2.57
CA GLU A 35 7.11 12.01 1.88
C GLU A 35 8.33 11.80 0.98
N GLN A 36 9.30 10.98 1.41
CA GLN A 36 10.54 10.75 0.68
C GLN A 36 10.35 9.77 -0.48
N TRP A 37 9.79 8.58 -0.20
CA TRP A 37 9.73 7.51 -1.20
C TRP A 37 8.42 7.47 -2.00
N ALA A 38 7.32 7.99 -1.45
CA ALA A 38 6.03 8.05 -2.14
C ALA A 38 5.63 9.48 -2.52
N HIS A 39 6.44 10.48 -2.18
CA HIS A 39 6.18 11.91 -2.45
C HIS A 39 4.78 12.36 -1.98
N LEU A 40 4.31 11.84 -0.84
CA LEU A 40 3.01 12.17 -0.27
C LEU A 40 3.07 13.52 0.44
N ASN A 41 2.32 14.50 -0.07
CA ASN A 41 2.20 15.78 0.61
C ASN A 41 1.27 15.62 1.84
N PRO A 42 1.67 16.11 3.05
CA PRO A 42 0.86 16.03 4.26
C PRO A 42 -0.55 16.62 4.12
N GLY A 43 -0.72 17.66 3.33
CA GLY A 43 -2.03 18.26 3.04
C GLY A 43 -2.96 17.33 2.25
N SER A 44 -2.39 16.45 1.42
CA SER A 44 -3.15 15.48 0.63
C SER A 44 -3.83 14.41 1.50
N ILE A 45 -3.31 14.14 2.70
CA ILE A 45 -3.87 13.16 3.63
C ILE A 45 -5.27 13.59 4.07
N TYR A 46 -5.42 14.85 4.53
CA TYR A 46 -6.73 15.37 4.96
C TYR A 46 -7.72 15.50 3.81
N SER A 47 -7.24 15.91 2.63
CA SER A 47 -8.08 15.97 1.43
C SER A 47 -8.57 14.57 1.04
N MET A 48 -7.71 13.56 1.17
CA MET A 48 -8.06 12.16 0.88
C MET A 48 -9.03 11.59 1.93
N LEU A 49 -8.84 11.87 3.23
CA LEU A 49 -9.80 11.47 4.27
C LEU A 49 -11.19 12.02 3.97
N GLY A 50 -11.31 13.30 3.60
CA GLY A 50 -12.59 13.89 3.20
C GLY A 50 -13.17 13.28 1.91
N SER A 51 -12.33 12.78 0.98
CA SER A 51 -12.82 12.04 -0.18
C SER A 51 -13.35 10.67 0.20
N LEU A 52 -12.59 9.91 1.00
CA LEU A 52 -12.96 8.58 1.48
C LEU A 52 -14.25 8.59 2.31
N GLU A 53 -14.46 9.66 3.10
CA GLU A 53 -15.70 9.88 3.86
C GLU A 53 -16.90 10.08 2.91
N ARG A 54 -16.77 10.96 1.91
CA ARG A 54 -17.84 11.20 0.91
C ARG A 54 -18.17 9.95 0.09
N ASP A 55 -17.16 9.12 -0.20
CA ASP A 55 -17.32 7.90 -0.98
C ASP A 55 -17.83 6.72 -0.12
N GLY A 56 -17.95 6.89 1.20
CA GLY A 56 -18.39 5.85 2.14
C GLY A 56 -17.34 4.78 2.44
N SER A 57 -16.07 5.00 2.06
CA SER A 57 -14.96 4.06 2.34
C SER A 57 -14.44 4.20 3.76
N VAL A 58 -14.60 5.36 4.38
CA VAL A 58 -14.38 5.58 5.81
C VAL A 58 -15.61 6.24 6.43
N GLU A 59 -15.82 5.95 7.72
CA GLU A 59 -16.84 6.59 8.53
C GLU A 59 -16.15 7.55 9.51
N ARG A 60 -16.67 8.77 9.59
CA ARG A 60 -16.21 9.77 10.54
C ARG A 60 -17.14 9.81 11.76
N HIS A 61 -16.52 9.85 12.93
CA HIS A 61 -17.19 9.97 14.23
C HIS A 61 -16.66 11.19 14.96
N ASP A 62 -17.55 12.09 15.40
CA ASP A 62 -17.18 13.23 16.21
C ASP A 62 -17.33 12.86 17.70
N LEU A 63 -16.22 12.54 18.37
CA LEU A 63 -16.18 12.03 19.74
C LEU A 63 -15.82 13.14 20.73
N VAL A 64 -16.61 13.30 21.79
CA VAL A 64 -16.27 14.12 22.95
C VAL A 64 -15.56 13.25 23.97
N MET A 65 -14.25 13.46 24.15
CA MET A 65 -13.40 12.65 25.04
C MET A 65 -13.51 13.06 26.51
N GLU A 66 -13.66 14.36 26.78
CA GLU A 66 -13.81 14.93 28.10
C GLU A 66 -15.10 15.73 28.16
N GLU A 67 -15.74 15.80 29.34
CA GLU A 67 -16.97 16.58 29.55
C GLU A 67 -16.71 18.07 29.25
N GLY A 68 -17.49 18.66 28.35
CA GLY A 68 -17.27 20.02 27.87
C GLY A 68 -16.11 20.22 26.89
N GLY A 69 -15.40 19.13 26.52
CA GLY A 69 -14.33 19.16 25.52
C GLY A 69 -14.83 19.36 24.09
N ARG A 70 -13.93 19.79 23.20
CA ARG A 70 -14.25 19.88 21.76
C ARG A 70 -14.32 18.47 21.14
N PRO A 71 -15.27 18.23 20.22
CA PRO A 71 -15.33 16.99 19.49
C PRO A 71 -14.03 16.75 18.68
N VAL A 72 -13.55 15.50 18.71
CA VAL A 72 -12.42 15.03 17.93
C VAL A 72 -12.97 14.18 16.79
N ALA A 73 -12.64 14.54 15.55
CA ALA A 73 -12.99 13.74 14.38
C ALA A 73 -12.10 12.49 14.30
N VAL A 74 -12.73 11.32 14.43
CA VAL A 74 -12.09 10.00 14.41
C VAL A 74 -12.63 9.22 13.22
N TYR A 75 -11.76 8.47 12.55
CA TYR A 75 -12.08 7.73 11.32
C TYR A 75 -11.95 6.23 11.52
N THR A 76 -12.88 5.48 10.94
CA THR A 76 -12.84 4.01 10.86
C THR A 76 -13.06 3.57 9.42
N ALA A 77 -12.40 2.49 8.99
CA ALA A 77 -12.69 1.90 7.70
C ALA A 77 -14.05 1.19 7.73
N THR A 78 -14.85 1.39 6.68
CA THR A 78 -16.11 0.67 6.49
C THR A 78 -15.86 -0.68 5.81
N PRO A 79 -16.82 -1.63 5.83
CA PRO A 79 -16.73 -2.85 5.02
C PRO A 79 -16.51 -2.56 3.53
N GLN A 80 -17.16 -1.52 2.99
CA GLN A 80 -16.94 -1.06 1.63
C GLN A 80 -15.49 -0.58 1.41
N GLY A 81 -14.95 0.21 2.34
CA GLY A 81 -13.56 0.70 2.26
C GLY A 81 -12.54 -0.43 2.36
N ILE A 82 -12.79 -1.43 3.20
CA ILE A 82 -11.94 -2.63 3.30
C ILE A 82 -11.92 -3.38 1.96
N ALA A 83 -13.09 -3.65 1.38
CA ALA A 83 -13.18 -4.32 0.08
C ALA A 83 -12.54 -3.49 -1.05
N GLU A 84 -12.69 -2.17 -1.00
CA GLU A 84 -12.03 -1.26 -1.93
C GLU A 84 -10.51 -1.31 -1.80
N LEU A 85 -9.97 -1.27 -0.58
CA LEU A 85 -8.52 -1.35 -0.35
C LEU A 85 -7.96 -2.65 -0.92
N ASP A 86 -8.59 -3.80 -0.65
CA ASP A 86 -8.16 -5.09 -1.16
C ASP A 86 -8.10 -5.10 -2.70
N ARG A 87 -9.13 -4.54 -3.35
CA ARG A 87 -9.17 -4.40 -4.81
C ARG A 87 -8.06 -3.49 -5.33
N LEU A 88 -7.85 -2.32 -4.71
CA LEU A 88 -6.83 -1.36 -5.12
C LEU A 88 -5.42 -1.91 -4.94
N VAL A 89 -5.17 -2.66 -3.87
CA VAL A 89 -3.88 -3.33 -3.62
C VAL A 89 -3.63 -4.38 -4.71
N LEU A 90 -4.60 -5.23 -5.02
CA LEU A 90 -4.47 -6.22 -6.10
C LEU A 90 -4.23 -5.54 -7.46
N ASP A 91 -5.05 -4.54 -7.81
CA ASP A 91 -4.89 -3.79 -9.06
C ASP A 91 -3.48 -3.20 -9.19
N ALA A 92 -2.93 -2.63 -8.10
CA ALA A 92 -1.60 -2.03 -8.09
C ALA A 92 -0.47 -3.09 -8.20
N ILE A 93 -0.71 -4.31 -7.72
CA ILE A 93 0.22 -5.44 -7.91
C ILE A 93 0.14 -5.95 -9.33
N GLU A 94 -1.05 -6.20 -9.87
CA GLU A 94 -1.27 -6.86 -11.17
C GLU A 94 -0.99 -5.94 -12.36
N THR A 95 -1.32 -4.65 -12.24
CA THR A 95 -1.23 -3.70 -13.35
C THR A 95 0.19 -3.18 -13.51
N VAL A 96 0.70 -3.26 -14.73
CA VAL A 96 2.04 -2.78 -15.09
C VAL A 96 1.93 -1.78 -16.25
N PRO A 97 1.46 -0.55 -15.96
CA PRO A 97 1.33 0.47 -17.02
C PRO A 97 2.68 0.97 -17.50
N ASP A 98 3.66 1.05 -16.61
CA ASP A 98 5.06 1.39 -16.88
C ASP A 98 5.95 0.43 -16.08
N PRO A 99 6.69 -0.48 -16.75
CA PRO A 99 7.61 -1.37 -16.06
C PRO A 99 8.75 -0.65 -15.32
N GLY A 100 9.04 0.61 -15.66
CA GLY A 100 10.02 1.45 -14.96
C GLY A 100 9.48 2.02 -13.64
N ASP A 101 8.16 2.13 -13.47
CA ASP A 101 7.53 2.66 -12.26
C ASP A 101 7.21 1.56 -11.23
N ALA A 102 8.05 1.43 -10.22
CA ALA A 102 7.85 0.50 -9.12
C ALA A 102 6.96 1.08 -7.98
N LEU A 103 6.57 2.36 -8.03
CA LEU A 103 5.88 3.02 -6.91
C LEU A 103 4.53 2.37 -6.57
N PRO A 104 3.63 2.04 -7.52
CA PRO A 104 2.37 1.38 -7.20
C PRO A 104 2.58 0.04 -6.48
N LEU A 105 3.53 -0.77 -6.93
CA LEU A 105 3.89 -2.03 -6.28
C LEU A 105 4.45 -1.80 -4.87
N ARG A 106 5.37 -0.85 -4.68
CA ARG A 106 5.94 -0.52 -3.37
C ARG A 106 4.85 -0.11 -2.37
N VAL A 107 3.87 0.69 -2.80
CA VAL A 107 2.72 1.06 -1.97
C VAL A 107 1.87 -0.17 -1.64
N ALA A 108 1.56 -1.01 -2.62
CA ALA A 108 0.68 -2.16 -2.45
C ALA A 108 1.27 -3.22 -1.50
N ILE A 109 2.57 -3.47 -1.54
CA ILE A 109 3.26 -4.45 -0.68
C ILE A 109 3.04 -4.15 0.81
N ASN A 110 2.97 -2.87 1.22
CA ASN A 110 2.73 -2.51 2.62
C ASN A 110 1.36 -3.00 3.13
N PHE A 111 0.42 -3.27 2.23
CA PHE A 111 -0.93 -3.70 2.57
C PHE A 111 -1.25 -5.12 2.07
N ALA A 112 -0.29 -5.78 1.41
CA ALA A 112 -0.44 -7.15 0.95
C ALA A 112 -0.80 -8.15 2.07
N PRO A 113 -0.32 -8.01 3.32
CA PRO A 113 -0.69 -8.88 4.42
C PRO A 113 -2.19 -8.90 4.77
N PHE A 114 -2.98 -7.94 4.29
CA PHE A 114 -4.44 -7.93 4.45
C PHE A 114 -5.18 -8.80 3.43
N LEU A 115 -4.51 -9.22 2.37
CA LEU A 115 -5.04 -10.18 1.41
C LEU A 115 -4.89 -11.61 1.96
N SER A 116 -5.52 -12.59 1.30
CA SER A 116 -5.11 -13.97 1.52
C SER A 116 -3.79 -14.26 0.78
N ARG A 117 -3.02 -15.22 1.29
CA ARG A 117 -1.77 -15.66 0.65
C ARG A 117 -1.99 -16.05 -0.80
N GLU A 118 -3.07 -16.79 -1.07
CA GLU A 118 -3.42 -17.28 -2.40
C GLU A 118 -3.64 -16.11 -3.37
N ARG A 119 -4.48 -15.14 -2.99
CA ARG A 119 -4.76 -13.96 -3.82
C ARG A 119 -3.52 -13.14 -4.10
N TYR A 120 -2.66 -12.97 -3.08
CA TYR A 120 -1.41 -12.24 -3.26
C TYR A 120 -0.44 -12.96 -4.20
N VAL A 121 -0.26 -14.27 -4.02
CA VAL A 121 0.59 -15.10 -4.91
C VAL A 121 0.06 -15.06 -6.35
N GLU A 122 -1.25 -15.21 -6.57
CA GLU A 122 -1.84 -15.12 -7.91
C GLU A 122 -1.60 -13.76 -8.56
N ALA A 123 -1.69 -12.66 -7.81
CA ALA A 123 -1.40 -11.33 -8.31
C ALA A 123 0.08 -11.16 -8.69
N LEU A 124 0.99 -11.68 -7.87
CA LEU A 124 2.43 -11.72 -8.18
C LEU A 124 2.71 -12.52 -9.44
N ASP A 125 2.08 -13.69 -9.63
CA ASP A 125 2.26 -14.53 -10.82
C ASP A 125 1.80 -13.82 -12.09
N ARG A 126 0.66 -13.13 -12.04
CA ARG A 126 0.19 -12.31 -13.17
C ARG A 126 1.20 -11.20 -13.51
N ARG A 127 1.75 -10.51 -12.49
CA ARG A 127 2.78 -9.51 -12.71
C ARG A 127 4.06 -10.10 -13.27
N ILE A 128 4.54 -11.22 -12.75
CA ILE A 128 5.73 -11.93 -13.26
C ILE A 128 5.56 -12.27 -14.74
N ALA A 129 4.41 -12.81 -15.14
CA ALA A 129 4.13 -13.10 -16.54
C ALA A 129 4.15 -11.82 -17.41
N ALA A 130 3.55 -10.73 -16.96
CA ALA A 130 3.56 -9.45 -17.66
C ALA A 130 4.99 -8.89 -17.83
N PHE A 131 5.82 -8.97 -16.79
CA PHE A 131 7.23 -8.55 -16.86
C PHE A 131 8.05 -9.44 -17.78
N GLY A 132 7.79 -10.73 -17.80
CA GLY A 132 8.41 -11.66 -18.76
C GLY A 132 8.15 -11.25 -20.23
N LEU A 133 6.91 -10.87 -20.54
CA LEU A 133 6.55 -10.36 -21.87
C LEU A 133 7.21 -9.01 -22.16
N ALA A 134 7.28 -8.11 -21.19
CA ALA A 134 7.96 -6.81 -21.34
C ALA A 134 9.45 -7.00 -21.65
N VAL A 135 10.15 -7.87 -20.91
CA VAL A 135 11.56 -8.21 -21.18
C VAL A 135 11.75 -8.69 -22.62
N GLN A 136 10.90 -9.63 -23.08
CA GLN A 136 10.98 -10.15 -24.46
C GLN A 136 10.73 -9.04 -25.49
N GLY A 137 9.75 -8.17 -25.26
CA GLY A 137 9.45 -7.04 -26.14
C GLY A 137 10.63 -6.06 -26.28
N ILE A 138 11.25 -5.67 -25.14
CA ILE A 138 12.42 -4.77 -25.15
C ILE A 138 13.61 -5.42 -25.84
N MET A 139 13.89 -6.71 -25.59
CA MET A 139 14.97 -7.44 -26.25
C MET A 139 14.77 -7.52 -27.75
N THR A 140 13.54 -7.78 -28.22
CA THR A 140 13.20 -7.82 -29.65
C THR A 140 13.41 -6.46 -30.29
N LYS A 141 12.94 -5.37 -29.65
CA LYS A 141 13.14 -4.00 -30.09
C LYS A 141 14.63 -3.64 -30.18
N GLN A 142 15.40 -3.98 -29.14
CA GLN A 142 16.84 -3.75 -29.09
C GLN A 142 17.58 -4.48 -30.22
N ALA A 143 17.27 -5.76 -30.46
CA ALA A 143 17.86 -6.54 -31.53
C ALA A 143 17.54 -5.98 -32.93
N HIS A 144 16.28 -5.55 -33.15
CA HIS A 144 15.87 -4.91 -34.40
C HIS A 144 16.63 -3.59 -34.66
N LEU A 145 16.78 -2.75 -33.64
CA LEU A 145 17.44 -1.46 -33.76
C LEU A 145 18.96 -1.58 -33.86
N ALA A 146 19.58 -2.58 -33.24
CA ALA A 146 21.02 -2.81 -33.30
C ALA A 146 21.53 -3.13 -34.72
N GLY A 147 20.68 -3.69 -35.57
CA GLY A 147 20.99 -3.95 -36.98
C GLY A 147 20.90 -2.70 -37.87
N ASN A 148 20.37 -1.59 -37.38
CA ASN A 148 20.16 -0.37 -38.17
C ASN A 148 21.25 0.67 -37.87
N ARG A 149 22.14 0.90 -38.85
CA ARG A 149 23.25 1.86 -38.76
C ARG A 149 22.79 3.33 -38.56
N SER A 150 21.53 3.63 -38.84
CA SER A 150 20.95 4.96 -38.64
C SER A 150 20.49 5.22 -37.21
N VAL A 151 20.49 4.20 -36.34
CA VAL A 151 20.10 4.31 -34.93
C VAL A 151 21.31 4.83 -34.13
N PRO A 152 21.18 5.98 -33.45
CA PRO A 152 22.26 6.49 -32.63
C PRO A 152 22.55 5.57 -31.42
N PRO A 153 23.83 5.43 -31.00
CA PRO A 153 24.21 4.53 -29.89
C PRO A 153 23.49 4.80 -28.56
N HIS A 154 23.14 6.07 -28.28
CA HIS A 154 22.42 6.42 -27.05
C HIS A 154 20.99 5.85 -26.98
N VAL A 155 20.34 5.61 -28.13
CA VAL A 155 19.02 4.94 -28.17
C VAL A 155 19.13 3.49 -27.72
N LEU A 156 20.19 2.79 -28.13
CA LEU A 156 20.46 1.42 -27.68
C LEU A 156 20.85 1.38 -26.19
N ALA A 157 21.58 2.40 -25.73
CA ALA A 157 21.94 2.51 -24.30
C ALA A 157 20.71 2.75 -23.44
N GLU A 158 19.76 3.59 -23.87
CA GLU A 158 18.48 3.81 -23.19
C GLU A 158 17.67 2.50 -23.06
N LEU A 159 17.51 1.76 -24.16
CA LEU A 159 16.86 0.44 -24.14
C LEU A 159 17.58 -0.55 -23.23
N GLY A 160 18.91 -0.46 -23.15
CA GLY A 160 19.72 -1.27 -22.24
C GLY A 160 19.42 -0.96 -20.77
N LEU A 161 19.25 0.32 -20.43
CA LEU A 161 18.84 0.76 -19.10
C LEU A 161 17.43 0.27 -18.76
N GLU A 162 16.46 0.48 -19.66
CA GLU A 162 15.08 0.00 -19.51
C GLU A 162 15.05 -1.51 -19.24
N LEU A 163 15.75 -2.30 -20.07
CA LEU A 163 15.86 -3.75 -19.90
C LEU A 163 16.47 -4.14 -18.55
N GLY A 164 17.51 -3.41 -18.10
CA GLY A 164 18.14 -3.64 -16.80
C GLY A 164 17.17 -3.43 -15.64
N LEU A 165 16.41 -2.34 -15.66
CA LEU A 165 15.41 -2.02 -14.63
C LEU A 165 14.29 -3.06 -14.58
N VAL A 166 13.74 -3.43 -15.73
CA VAL A 166 12.66 -4.43 -15.82
C VAL A 166 13.14 -5.81 -15.36
N ARG A 167 14.36 -6.23 -15.72
CA ARG A 167 14.95 -7.49 -15.26
C ARG A 167 15.18 -7.51 -13.75
N ALA A 168 15.65 -6.42 -13.16
CA ALA A 168 15.86 -6.32 -11.73
C ALA A 168 14.53 -6.50 -10.97
N GLN A 169 13.46 -5.83 -11.42
CA GLN A 169 12.13 -6.01 -10.83
C GLN A 169 11.60 -7.45 -11.01
N LEU A 170 11.76 -8.04 -12.20
CA LEU A 170 11.34 -9.42 -12.45
C LEU A 170 12.07 -10.41 -11.53
N GLY A 171 13.39 -10.27 -11.37
CA GLY A 171 14.17 -11.09 -10.45
C GLY A 171 13.64 -11.02 -9.03
N TRP A 172 13.45 -9.81 -8.50
CA TRP A 172 12.89 -9.59 -7.18
C TRP A 172 11.48 -10.19 -7.03
N LEU A 173 10.60 -10.03 -8.03
CA LEU A 173 9.24 -10.59 -8.00
C LEU A 173 9.24 -12.12 -7.90
N VAL A 174 10.12 -12.79 -8.66
CA VAL A 174 10.24 -14.26 -8.64
C VAL A 174 10.73 -14.74 -7.27
N GLU A 175 11.76 -14.10 -6.71
CA GLU A 175 12.30 -14.42 -5.39
C GLU A 175 11.25 -14.18 -4.31
N HIS A 176 10.62 -13.01 -4.31
CA HIS A 176 9.59 -12.66 -3.33
C HIS A 176 8.37 -13.60 -3.40
N ALA A 177 7.89 -13.94 -4.59
CA ALA A 177 6.80 -14.91 -4.74
C ALA A 177 7.16 -16.29 -4.19
N ALA A 178 8.42 -16.73 -4.35
CA ALA A 178 8.90 -17.98 -3.77
C ALA A 178 8.95 -17.93 -2.23
N GLU A 179 9.44 -16.83 -1.66
CA GLU A 179 9.45 -16.60 -0.21
C GLU A 179 8.04 -16.58 0.39
N VAL A 180 7.09 -15.91 -0.26
CA VAL A 180 5.69 -15.87 0.15
C VAL A 180 5.07 -17.27 0.15
N ARG A 181 5.33 -18.07 -0.88
CA ARG A 181 4.89 -19.47 -0.95
C ARG A 181 5.51 -20.34 0.13
N ALA A 182 6.76 -20.09 0.47
CA ALA A 182 7.48 -20.80 1.55
C ALA A 182 7.02 -20.38 2.96
N GLY A 183 6.16 -19.37 3.09
CA GLY A 183 5.62 -18.93 4.37
C GLY A 183 6.42 -17.82 5.05
N ALA A 184 7.33 -17.14 4.35
CA ALA A 184 8.14 -16.06 4.91
C ALA A 184 7.32 -14.82 5.30
N LEU A 185 6.13 -14.64 4.72
CA LEU A 185 5.23 -13.53 5.04
C LEU A 185 4.01 -14.05 5.80
N THR A 186 3.67 -13.37 6.91
CA THR A 186 2.44 -13.63 7.67
C THR A 186 1.30 -12.79 7.10
N PHE A 187 0.13 -13.42 6.92
CA PHE A 187 -1.08 -12.74 6.43
C PHE A 187 -2.05 -12.55 7.60
N ALA A 188 -2.75 -11.43 7.62
CA ALA A 188 -3.78 -11.17 8.61
C ALA A 188 -4.91 -12.20 8.44
N VAL A 189 -5.26 -12.88 9.52
CA VAL A 189 -6.46 -13.73 9.57
C VAL A 189 -7.67 -12.78 9.68
N GLU A 190 -8.79 -13.14 9.04
CA GLU A 190 -10.02 -12.35 9.12
C GLU A 190 -10.35 -11.99 10.58
N GLY A 191 -10.53 -10.70 10.85
CA GLY A 191 -10.88 -10.14 12.14
C GLY A 191 -9.73 -9.80 13.10
N ARG A 192 -8.46 -10.10 12.75
CA ARG A 192 -7.29 -9.82 13.60
C ARG A 192 -6.20 -9.04 12.86
N VAL A 193 -6.48 -7.78 12.57
CA VAL A 193 -5.56 -6.88 11.88
C VAL A 193 -4.24 -6.66 12.63
N HIS A 194 -4.18 -6.96 13.93
CA HIS A 194 -3.00 -6.76 14.78
C HIS A 194 -2.21 -8.04 15.09
N ASP A 195 -2.64 -9.21 14.61
CA ASP A 195 -1.97 -10.49 14.86
C ASP A 195 -0.89 -10.79 13.79
N TRP A 196 -0.04 -9.81 13.52
CA TRP A 196 1.04 -9.96 12.53
C TRP A 196 2.23 -10.78 13.04
N GLY A 197 2.15 -11.30 14.27
CA GLY A 197 3.27 -11.97 14.93
C GLY A 197 4.45 -11.04 15.24
N PHE A 198 4.24 -9.74 15.13
CA PHE A 198 5.22 -8.70 15.41
C PHE A 198 4.79 -7.88 16.62
N GLU A 199 5.57 -7.95 17.69
CA GLU A 199 5.45 -7.05 18.84
C GLU A 199 6.44 -5.90 18.62
N PRO A 200 5.97 -4.65 18.42
CA PRO A 200 6.85 -3.50 18.33
C PRO A 200 7.65 -3.33 19.63
N PRO A 201 8.85 -2.74 19.57
CA PRO A 201 9.59 -2.36 20.78
C PRO A 201 8.74 -1.52 21.73
N ALA A 202 8.98 -1.63 23.05
CA ALA A 202 8.15 -0.96 24.07
C ALA A 202 8.12 0.58 23.96
N ASP A 203 9.14 1.16 23.32
CA ASP A 203 9.28 2.60 23.05
C ASP A 203 8.74 3.02 21.66
N ASP A 204 8.19 2.09 20.90
CA ASP A 204 7.63 2.39 19.58
C ASP A 204 6.42 3.33 19.69
N PRO A 205 6.38 4.43 18.91
CA PRO A 205 5.25 5.36 18.88
C PRO A 205 3.90 4.70 18.54
N GLY A 206 3.91 3.54 17.83
CA GLY A 206 2.73 2.77 17.49
C GLY A 206 1.96 2.26 18.72
N TRP A 207 2.64 1.94 19.83
CA TRP A 207 1.98 1.56 21.08
C TRP A 207 1.10 2.66 21.65
N LYS A 208 1.57 3.90 21.58
CA LYS A 208 0.76 5.07 22.02
C LYS A 208 -0.47 5.22 21.14
N MET A 209 -0.33 5.05 19.84
CA MET A 209 -1.44 5.11 18.91
C MET A 209 -2.46 3.98 19.16
N LYS A 210 -1.98 2.76 19.45
CA LYS A 210 -2.84 1.64 19.82
C LYS A 210 -3.67 1.94 21.07
N ALA A 211 -3.03 2.45 22.13
CA ALA A 211 -3.72 2.79 23.37
C ALA A 211 -4.78 3.90 23.18
N GLU A 212 -4.47 4.91 22.36
CA GLU A 212 -5.42 5.98 21.99
C GLU A 212 -6.57 5.43 21.13
N SER A 213 -6.28 4.56 20.18
CA SER A 213 -7.29 3.89 19.34
C SER A 213 -8.25 3.04 20.17
N GLU A 214 -7.76 2.32 21.18
CA GLU A 214 -8.59 1.55 22.12
C GLU A 214 -9.55 2.46 22.93
N GLN A 215 -9.14 3.68 23.30
CA GLN A 215 -10.02 4.63 23.96
C GLN A 215 -11.17 5.08 23.04
N TYR A 216 -10.87 5.36 21.77
CA TYR A 216 -11.90 5.68 20.78
C TYR A 216 -12.82 4.49 20.53
N ALA A 217 -12.29 3.28 20.43
CA ALA A 217 -13.06 2.06 20.23
C ALA A 217 -14.06 1.84 21.38
N ARG A 218 -13.62 2.02 22.64
CA ARG A 218 -14.52 1.97 23.82
C ARG A 218 -15.64 3.00 23.73
N ARG A 219 -15.33 4.24 23.33
CA ARG A 219 -16.36 5.30 23.16
C ARG A 219 -17.35 4.98 22.05
N LEU A 220 -16.93 4.28 21.03
CA LEU A 220 -17.77 3.82 19.92
C LEU A 220 -18.60 2.56 20.24
N GLY A 221 -18.43 1.96 21.44
CA GLY A 221 -19.10 0.71 21.81
C GLY A 221 -18.62 -0.51 21.01
N ARG A 222 -17.39 -0.47 20.49
CA ARG A 222 -16.81 -1.52 19.61
C ARG A 222 -15.92 -2.52 20.35
N VAL A 223 -15.78 -2.42 21.69
CA VAL A 223 -14.85 -3.24 22.49
C VAL A 223 -15.49 -4.46 23.13
N ASP A 224 -16.80 -4.63 23.05
CA ASP A 224 -17.51 -5.71 23.76
C ASP A 224 -17.83 -6.93 22.88
N GLY A 225 -16.92 -7.34 21.98
CA GLY A 225 -17.22 -8.47 21.08
C GLY A 225 -16.06 -9.07 20.30
N ALA A 226 -14.86 -9.20 20.91
CA ALA A 226 -13.77 -9.96 20.31
C ALA A 226 -13.24 -11.04 21.23
#